data_71d8cf8c758ae762950fdfc3208856b3
#
_entry.id   71d8cf8c758ae762950fdfc3208856b3
#
_cell.length_a   1.000
_cell.length_b   1.000
_cell.length_c   1.000
_cell.angle_alpha   90.00
_cell.angle_beta   90.00
_cell.angle_gamma   90.00
#
_symmetry.space_group_name_H-M   'P 1'
#
loop_
_entity.id
_entity.type
_entity.pdbx_description
1 polymer ?
#
loop_
_entity_poly.entity_id
_entity_poly.type
_entity_poly.pdbx_seq_one_letter_code
_entity_poly.pdbx_strand_id
1 'polypeptide(L)'
;MHIAGVTAMIIWGLSFIWSTQVYRNLNPTATIFLRLVIATIFFTAILFAFKLNEKVERKHLGLFALAAMFEPFLYFIFEGYGLKNTSPIIGSAIIAMIPLVTPIAASIFLKEKLTPMNIVGLIVSFLGVMVMLINKDLQFVASTKGVIFLFCAVLVAVGYSISLAKLTKLYKPLTITWVQNIVGMIYFIPLTIIMEQFEPSNFANVGEYIVPLVCLGVLCSAVAYSLWAFSFSKLGASRANVYSNLIPVFTGIFSFILGIEVLSTNKILGIVMVVVGLIFAQLKKKETKA
;
A
#
# COMPACT_ATOMS: atom_id res chain seq x y z
N MET A 1 4.80 4.94 -18.69
CA MET A 1 4.08 5.30 -17.47
C MET A 1 3.05 4.24 -17.06
N HIS A 2 2.16 3.78 -17.96
CA HIS A 2 1.16 2.75 -17.65
C HIS A 2 1.80 1.42 -17.23
N ILE A 3 2.81 0.95 -17.97
CA ILE A 3 3.56 -0.27 -17.61
C ILE A 3 4.14 -0.16 -16.22
N ALA A 4 4.75 0.99 -15.86
CA ALA A 4 5.29 1.19 -14.52
C ALA A 4 4.22 1.08 -13.43
N GLY A 5 3.04 1.68 -13.64
CA GLY A 5 1.91 1.55 -12.71
C GLY A 5 1.45 0.10 -12.54
N VAL A 6 1.26 -0.64 -13.64
CA VAL A 6 0.86 -2.05 -13.59
C VAL A 6 1.92 -2.91 -12.92
N THR A 7 3.21 -2.72 -13.26
CA THR A 7 4.32 -3.48 -12.63
C THR A 7 4.38 -3.23 -11.12
N ALA A 8 4.18 -1.99 -10.68
CA ALA A 8 4.10 -1.68 -9.25
C ALA A 8 2.97 -2.46 -8.56
N MET A 9 1.79 -2.57 -9.19
CA MET A 9 0.64 -3.31 -8.63
C MET A 9 0.88 -4.82 -8.60
N ILE A 10 1.57 -5.38 -9.59
CA ILE A 10 2.00 -6.79 -9.58
C ILE A 10 2.90 -7.05 -8.36
N ILE A 11 3.93 -6.21 -8.17
CA ILE A 11 4.86 -6.34 -7.06
C ILE A 11 4.13 -6.16 -5.71
N TRP A 12 3.25 -5.17 -5.61
CA TRP A 12 2.46 -4.97 -4.38
C TRP A 12 1.42 -6.06 -4.16
N GLY A 13 0.86 -6.67 -5.19
CA GLY A 13 0.05 -7.88 -5.05
C GLY A 13 0.79 -9.02 -4.35
N LEU A 14 2.07 -9.23 -4.71
CA LEU A 14 2.95 -10.19 -4.04
C LEU A 14 3.35 -9.73 -2.62
N SER A 15 3.46 -8.43 -2.36
CA SER A 15 3.86 -7.92 -1.05
C SER A 15 2.91 -8.34 0.07
N PHE A 16 1.61 -8.44 -0.20
CA PHE A 16 0.63 -8.94 0.78
C PHE A 16 0.92 -10.38 1.20
N ILE A 17 1.34 -11.20 0.24
CA ILE A 17 1.71 -12.60 0.47
C ILE A 17 3.02 -12.68 1.26
N TRP A 18 4.07 -12.00 0.79
CA TRP A 18 5.37 -11.99 1.45
C TRP A 18 5.29 -11.41 2.87
N SER A 19 4.51 -10.36 3.09
CA SER A 19 4.31 -9.80 4.42
C SER A 19 3.71 -10.81 5.38
N THR A 20 2.64 -11.53 4.97
CA THR A 20 2.05 -12.55 5.84
C THR A 20 2.97 -13.74 6.09
N GLN A 21 3.84 -14.09 5.14
CA GLN A 21 4.87 -15.12 5.36
C GLN A 21 5.89 -14.68 6.42
N VAL A 22 6.40 -13.43 6.31
CA VAL A 22 7.36 -12.90 7.28
C VAL A 22 6.72 -12.73 8.67
N TYR A 23 5.45 -12.32 8.74
CA TYR A 23 4.74 -12.11 10.01
C TYR A 23 4.47 -13.38 10.81
N ARG A 24 4.74 -14.58 10.25
CA ARG A 24 4.74 -15.85 10.99
C ARG A 24 5.93 -15.95 11.96
N ASN A 25 7.04 -15.30 11.62
CA ASN A 25 8.29 -15.38 12.38
C ASN A 25 8.67 -14.05 13.02
N LEU A 26 8.34 -12.91 12.40
CA LEU A 26 8.67 -11.57 12.87
C LEU A 26 7.39 -10.76 13.08
N ASN A 27 7.43 -9.85 14.06
CA ASN A 27 6.35 -8.88 14.20
C ASN A 27 6.32 -7.87 13.05
N PRO A 28 5.15 -7.25 12.75
CA PRO A 28 5.06 -6.24 11.70
C PRO A 28 6.07 -5.10 11.87
N THR A 29 6.28 -4.60 13.09
CA THR A 29 7.20 -3.50 13.38
C THR A 29 8.63 -3.83 12.98
N ALA A 30 9.16 -5.00 13.43
CA ALA A 30 10.49 -5.47 13.04
C ALA A 30 10.61 -5.70 11.53
N THR A 31 9.60 -6.34 10.95
CA THR A 31 9.56 -6.60 9.50
C THR A 31 9.66 -5.31 8.71
N ILE A 32 8.88 -4.28 9.07
CA ILE A 32 8.84 -3.01 8.37
C ILE A 32 10.18 -2.26 8.56
N PHE A 33 10.72 -2.25 9.77
CA PHE A 33 12.04 -1.66 10.01
C PHE A 33 13.11 -2.31 9.12
N LEU A 34 13.21 -3.64 9.12
CA LEU A 34 14.21 -4.37 8.33
C LEU A 34 14.02 -4.15 6.82
N ARG A 35 12.79 -4.15 6.31
CA ARG A 35 12.53 -3.88 4.89
C ARG A 35 12.94 -2.46 4.50
N LEU A 36 12.76 -1.46 5.38
CA LEU A 36 13.20 -0.08 5.12
C LEU A 36 14.74 0.05 5.18
N VAL A 37 15.41 -0.68 6.08
CA VAL A 37 16.88 -0.78 6.10
C VAL A 37 17.39 -1.36 4.78
N ILE A 38 16.86 -2.50 4.35
CA ILE A 38 17.23 -3.14 3.08
C ILE A 38 17.00 -2.19 1.90
N ALA A 39 15.83 -1.54 1.84
CA ALA A 39 15.51 -0.59 0.79
C ALA A 39 16.47 0.61 0.79
N THR A 40 16.79 1.16 1.96
CA THR A 40 17.70 2.29 2.09
C THR A 40 19.10 1.94 1.62
N ILE A 41 19.63 0.78 2.00
CA ILE A 41 20.95 0.29 1.55
C ILE A 41 20.95 0.13 0.02
N PHE A 42 19.93 -0.55 -0.51
CA PHE A 42 19.80 -0.79 -1.94
C PHE A 42 19.73 0.51 -2.74
N PHE A 43 18.89 1.46 -2.33
CA PHE A 43 18.79 2.76 -2.99
C PHE A 43 20.06 3.56 -2.90
N THR A 44 20.68 3.61 -1.72
CA THR A 44 21.94 4.33 -1.54
C THR A 44 22.99 3.79 -2.47
N ALA A 45 23.15 2.47 -2.55
CA ALA A 45 24.11 1.83 -3.47
C ALA A 45 23.83 2.23 -4.94
N ILE A 46 22.57 2.16 -5.41
CA ILE A 46 22.20 2.52 -6.78
C ILE A 46 22.43 4.01 -7.05
N LEU A 47 21.93 4.89 -6.19
CA LEU A 47 22.01 6.33 -6.42
C LEU A 47 23.44 6.82 -6.50
N PHE A 48 24.34 6.29 -5.67
CA PHE A 48 25.76 6.66 -5.71
C PHE A 48 26.51 5.99 -6.85
N ALA A 49 26.27 4.70 -7.13
CA ALA A 49 26.92 3.98 -8.23
C ALA A 49 26.62 4.63 -9.59
N PHE A 50 25.38 5.05 -9.81
CA PHE A 50 24.96 5.66 -11.08
C PHE A 50 24.92 7.20 -11.07
N LYS A 51 25.40 7.85 -10.00
CA LYS A 51 25.42 9.31 -9.84
C LYS A 51 24.04 9.95 -10.06
N LEU A 52 22.97 9.30 -9.58
CA LEU A 52 21.59 9.75 -9.72
C LEU A 52 21.11 10.58 -8.52
N ASN A 53 21.97 10.82 -7.54
CA ASN A 53 21.66 11.57 -6.34
C ASN A 53 21.28 13.02 -6.69
N GLU A 54 20.18 13.48 -6.10
CA GLU A 54 19.64 14.84 -6.20
C GLU A 54 19.75 15.51 -4.84
N LYS A 55 20.14 16.79 -4.82
CA LYS A 55 20.26 17.55 -3.56
C LYS A 55 18.87 17.90 -3.02
N VAL A 56 18.57 17.44 -1.81
CA VAL A 56 17.35 17.81 -1.11
C VAL A 56 17.57 19.14 -0.37
N GLU A 57 16.67 20.10 -0.63
CA GLU A 57 16.72 21.40 0.04
C GLU A 57 16.18 21.30 1.47
N ARG A 58 16.87 21.96 2.41
CA ARG A 58 16.49 21.96 3.85
C ARG A 58 15.05 22.41 4.09
N LYS A 59 14.56 23.39 3.30
CA LYS A 59 13.18 23.91 3.42
C LYS A 59 12.10 22.86 3.13
N HIS A 60 12.44 21.78 2.40
CA HIS A 60 11.50 20.72 2.03
C HIS A 60 11.57 19.50 2.96
N LEU A 61 12.52 19.46 3.92
CA LEU A 61 12.64 18.34 4.87
C LEU A 61 11.36 18.12 5.68
N GLY A 62 10.66 19.19 6.07
CA GLY A 62 9.37 19.09 6.75
C GLY A 62 8.29 18.41 5.91
N LEU A 63 8.29 18.62 4.58
CA LEU A 63 7.35 17.95 3.67
C LEU A 63 7.70 16.47 3.51
N PHE A 64 8.99 16.13 3.45
CA PHE A 64 9.43 14.72 3.45
C PHE A 64 9.10 14.03 4.76
N ALA A 65 9.33 14.69 5.91
CA ALA A 65 8.98 14.17 7.22
C ALA A 65 7.47 13.90 7.33
N LEU A 66 6.63 14.84 6.88
CA LEU A 66 5.19 14.68 6.85
C LEU A 66 4.75 13.52 5.92
N ALA A 67 5.32 13.43 4.73
CA ALA A 67 5.02 12.35 3.80
C ALA A 67 5.41 10.99 4.40
N ALA A 68 6.61 10.88 4.99
CA ALA A 68 7.08 9.66 5.63
C ALA A 68 6.30 9.30 6.91
N MET A 69 5.73 10.29 7.62
CA MET A 69 4.83 10.05 8.75
C MET A 69 3.55 9.35 8.29
N PHE A 70 2.95 9.80 7.17
CA PHE A 70 1.83 9.10 6.60
C PHE A 70 2.27 7.74 6.04
N GLU A 71 3.27 7.73 5.18
CA GLU A 71 3.79 6.51 4.56
C GLU A 71 5.30 6.66 4.30
N PRO A 72 6.13 5.79 4.87
CA PRO A 72 5.82 4.43 5.33
C PRO A 72 5.40 4.27 6.80
N PHE A 73 5.39 5.30 7.66
CA PHE A 73 5.27 5.06 9.10
C PHE A 73 3.86 4.59 9.52
N LEU A 74 2.87 5.48 9.54
CA LEU A 74 1.51 5.14 10.01
C LEU A 74 0.84 4.09 9.12
N TYR A 75 0.98 4.23 7.80
CA TYR A 75 0.37 3.29 6.87
C TYR A 75 0.86 1.87 7.11
N PHE A 76 2.17 1.64 7.18
CA PHE A 76 2.70 0.29 7.38
C PHE A 76 2.43 -0.27 8.78
N ILE A 77 2.32 0.56 9.81
CA ILE A 77 1.85 0.10 11.12
C ILE A 77 0.45 -0.47 10.99
N PHE A 78 -0.47 0.29 10.43
CA PHE A 78 -1.85 -0.13 10.29
C PHE A 78 -2.01 -1.30 9.31
N GLU A 79 -1.36 -1.26 8.16
CA GLU A 79 -1.36 -2.37 7.20
C GLU A 79 -0.75 -3.62 7.81
N GLY A 80 0.40 -3.53 8.46
CA GLY A 80 1.12 -4.67 9.03
C GLY A 80 0.33 -5.39 10.12
N TYR A 81 -0.17 -4.64 11.10
CA TYR A 81 -1.03 -5.23 12.14
C TYR A 81 -2.39 -5.66 11.60
N GLY A 82 -2.88 -5.01 10.57
CA GLY A 82 -4.06 -5.44 9.82
C GLY A 82 -3.85 -6.80 9.17
N LEU A 83 -2.79 -6.96 8.39
CA LEU A 83 -2.44 -8.19 7.68
C LEU A 83 -2.09 -9.34 8.63
N LYS A 84 -1.45 -9.06 9.78
CA LYS A 84 -1.18 -10.08 10.80
C LYS A 84 -2.48 -10.74 11.31
N ASN A 85 -3.61 -10.05 11.22
CA ASN A 85 -4.91 -10.48 11.73
C ASN A 85 -5.94 -10.77 10.64
N THR A 86 -5.55 -10.75 9.36
CA THR A 86 -6.41 -11.03 8.21
C THR A 86 -5.67 -11.90 7.19
N SER A 87 -6.25 -12.08 6.01
CA SER A 87 -5.59 -12.76 4.89
C SER A 87 -5.07 -11.77 3.83
N PRO A 88 -4.07 -12.16 3.00
CA PRO A 88 -3.58 -11.33 1.89
C PRO A 88 -4.69 -10.80 0.98
N ILE A 89 -5.65 -11.66 0.62
CA ILE A 89 -6.76 -11.30 -0.29
C ILE A 89 -7.65 -10.24 0.35
N ILE A 90 -8.07 -10.43 1.61
CA ILE A 90 -8.91 -9.46 2.33
C ILE A 90 -8.15 -8.14 2.53
N GLY A 91 -6.88 -8.22 2.95
CA GLY A 91 -6.05 -7.04 3.14
C GLY A 91 -5.92 -6.22 1.86
N SER A 92 -5.57 -6.85 0.75
CA SER A 92 -5.42 -6.18 -0.54
C SER A 92 -6.72 -5.56 -1.06
N ALA A 93 -7.88 -6.21 -0.82
CA ALA A 93 -9.18 -5.69 -1.22
C ALA A 93 -9.58 -4.44 -0.42
N ILE A 94 -9.29 -4.40 0.89
CA ILE A 94 -9.56 -3.21 1.71
C ILE A 94 -8.63 -2.07 1.28
N ILE A 95 -7.34 -2.32 1.08
CA ILE A 95 -6.38 -1.31 0.63
C ILE A 95 -6.74 -0.76 -0.75
N ALA A 96 -7.29 -1.57 -1.65
CA ALA A 96 -7.80 -1.10 -2.94
C ALA A 96 -8.95 -0.08 -2.82
N MET A 97 -9.50 0.16 -1.65
CA MET A 97 -10.50 1.23 -1.43
C MET A 97 -9.87 2.64 -1.33
N ILE A 98 -8.55 2.78 -1.27
CA ILE A 98 -7.88 4.09 -1.22
C ILE A 98 -8.39 5.07 -2.29
N PRO A 99 -8.49 4.71 -3.59
CA PRO A 99 -8.99 5.63 -4.62
C PRO A 99 -10.47 5.99 -4.50
N LEU A 100 -11.24 5.28 -3.69
CA LEU A 100 -12.64 5.61 -3.40
C LEU A 100 -12.75 6.65 -2.30
N VAL A 101 -11.89 6.56 -1.29
CA VAL A 101 -11.88 7.49 -0.15
C VAL A 101 -11.23 8.82 -0.54
N THR A 102 -10.29 8.81 -1.48
CA THR A 102 -9.59 10.01 -1.94
C THR A 102 -10.53 11.12 -2.45
N PRO A 103 -11.56 10.87 -3.30
CA PRO A 103 -12.51 11.89 -3.72
C PRO A 103 -13.34 12.45 -2.58
N ILE A 104 -13.66 11.64 -1.56
CA ILE A 104 -14.39 12.10 -0.37
C ILE A 104 -13.53 13.12 0.39
N ALA A 105 -12.28 12.79 0.65
CA ALA A 105 -11.34 13.70 1.28
C ALA A 105 -11.13 14.98 0.44
N ALA A 106 -11.02 14.85 -0.87
CA ALA A 106 -10.92 15.99 -1.78
C ALA A 106 -12.17 16.88 -1.71
N SER A 107 -13.37 16.30 -1.55
CA SER A 107 -14.60 17.09 -1.41
C SER A 107 -14.63 17.90 -0.10
N ILE A 108 -14.10 17.34 0.98
CA ILE A 108 -14.07 17.98 2.31
C ILE A 108 -12.97 19.06 2.36
N PHE A 109 -11.74 18.72 1.93
CA PHE A 109 -10.58 19.59 2.10
C PHE A 109 -10.34 20.56 0.93
N LEU A 110 -10.73 20.17 -0.29
CA LEU A 110 -10.53 20.96 -1.52
C LEU A 110 -11.84 21.51 -2.09
N LYS A 111 -12.98 21.24 -1.43
CA LYS A 111 -14.34 21.62 -1.86
C LYS A 111 -14.68 21.12 -3.28
N GLU A 112 -14.10 20.01 -3.71
CA GLU A 112 -14.43 19.35 -4.97
C GLU A 112 -15.80 18.68 -4.86
N LYS A 113 -16.58 18.69 -5.96
CA LYS A 113 -17.92 18.08 -5.98
C LYS A 113 -17.80 16.56 -6.15
N LEU A 114 -18.33 15.80 -5.19
CA LEU A 114 -18.54 14.36 -5.35
C LEU A 114 -19.58 14.09 -6.45
N THR A 115 -19.28 13.14 -7.32
CA THR A 115 -20.25 12.66 -8.30
C THR A 115 -21.09 11.54 -7.68
N PRO A 116 -22.37 11.36 -8.10
CA PRO A 116 -23.17 10.21 -7.67
C PRO A 116 -22.47 8.87 -7.94
N MET A 117 -21.70 8.78 -9.02
CA MET A 117 -20.94 7.57 -9.38
C MET A 117 -19.80 7.28 -8.41
N ASN A 118 -19.17 8.30 -7.79
CA ASN A 118 -18.20 8.06 -6.71
C ASN A 118 -18.88 7.38 -5.51
N ILE A 119 -20.09 7.82 -5.15
CA ILE A 119 -20.85 7.26 -4.02
C ILE A 119 -21.29 5.82 -4.33
N VAL A 120 -21.85 5.57 -5.50
CA VAL A 120 -22.24 4.22 -5.95
C VAL A 120 -21.03 3.28 -5.95
N GLY A 121 -19.93 3.74 -6.54
CA GLY A 121 -18.69 2.96 -6.56
C GLY A 121 -18.18 2.60 -5.16
N LEU A 122 -18.23 3.56 -4.23
CA LEU A 122 -17.87 3.32 -2.83
C LEU A 122 -18.75 2.26 -2.18
N ILE A 123 -20.08 2.38 -2.34
CA ILE A 123 -21.05 1.43 -1.77
C ILE A 123 -20.81 0.03 -2.35
N VAL A 124 -20.69 -0.11 -3.67
CA VAL A 124 -20.48 -1.41 -4.32
C VAL A 124 -19.18 -2.05 -3.86
N SER A 125 -18.08 -1.28 -3.77
CA SER A 125 -16.79 -1.80 -3.30
C SER A 125 -16.84 -2.19 -1.82
N PHE A 126 -17.50 -1.39 -0.97
CA PHE A 126 -17.67 -1.72 0.44
C PHE A 126 -18.46 -3.01 0.61
N LEU A 127 -19.57 -3.17 -0.12
CA LEU A 127 -20.35 -4.42 -0.12
C LEU A 127 -19.49 -5.61 -0.61
N GLY A 128 -18.64 -5.41 -1.61
CA GLY A 128 -17.68 -6.43 -2.07
C GLY A 128 -16.74 -6.88 -0.95
N VAL A 129 -16.17 -5.95 -0.19
CA VAL A 129 -15.36 -6.28 0.99
C VAL A 129 -16.19 -7.05 2.03
N MET A 130 -17.42 -6.62 2.32
CA MET A 130 -18.29 -7.32 3.26
C MET A 130 -18.60 -8.76 2.84
N VAL A 131 -18.84 -9.00 1.53
CA VAL A 131 -19.04 -10.34 0.97
C VAL A 131 -17.81 -11.22 1.19
N MET A 132 -16.60 -10.69 1.07
CA MET A 132 -15.36 -11.44 1.32
C MET A 132 -15.15 -11.79 2.80
N LEU A 133 -15.67 -10.96 3.70
CA LEU A 133 -15.52 -11.15 5.15
C LEU A 133 -16.48 -12.19 5.73
N ILE A 134 -17.46 -12.65 4.96
CA ILE A 134 -18.50 -13.56 5.43
C ILE A 134 -18.33 -14.93 4.73
N ASN A 135 -18.36 -16.01 5.50
CA ASN A 135 -18.40 -17.38 4.98
C ASN A 135 -19.84 -17.81 4.64
N LYS A 136 -20.00 -19.06 4.20
CA LYS A 136 -21.31 -19.64 3.87
C LYS A 136 -22.26 -19.73 5.07
N ASP A 137 -21.71 -19.78 6.27
CA ASP A 137 -22.45 -19.90 7.54
C ASP A 137 -22.71 -18.51 8.16
N LEU A 138 -22.53 -17.43 7.39
CA LEU A 138 -22.69 -16.03 7.80
C LEU A 138 -21.76 -15.61 8.96
N GLN A 139 -20.63 -16.30 9.13
CA GLN A 139 -19.63 -15.97 10.14
C GLN A 139 -18.51 -15.11 9.54
N PHE A 140 -17.99 -14.18 10.32
CA PHE A 140 -16.83 -13.38 9.93
C PHE A 140 -15.56 -14.24 9.85
N VAL A 141 -14.90 -14.24 8.71
CA VAL A 141 -13.66 -15.01 8.46
C VAL A 141 -12.38 -14.24 8.77
N ALA A 142 -12.48 -12.98 9.17
CA ALA A 142 -11.35 -12.13 9.53
C ALA A 142 -11.57 -11.48 10.89
N SER A 143 -10.48 -11.19 11.59
CA SER A 143 -10.52 -10.45 12.85
C SER A 143 -11.03 -9.03 12.61
N THR A 144 -12.04 -8.62 13.37
CA THR A 144 -12.56 -7.24 13.36
C THR A 144 -11.43 -6.23 13.62
N LYS A 145 -10.50 -6.55 14.53
CA LYS A 145 -9.33 -5.72 14.82
C LYS A 145 -8.46 -5.52 13.57
N GLY A 146 -8.19 -6.59 12.82
CA GLY A 146 -7.41 -6.52 11.58
C GLY A 146 -8.08 -5.67 10.52
N VAL A 147 -9.40 -5.81 10.35
CA VAL A 147 -10.20 -5.02 9.41
C VAL A 147 -10.16 -3.53 9.76
N ILE A 148 -10.32 -3.18 11.05
CA ILE A 148 -10.25 -1.79 11.52
C ILE A 148 -8.86 -1.19 11.20
N PHE A 149 -7.77 -1.91 11.49
CA PHE A 149 -6.42 -1.45 11.16
C PHE A 149 -6.25 -1.19 9.67
N LEU A 150 -6.74 -2.07 8.79
CA LEU A 150 -6.67 -1.88 7.34
C LEU A 150 -7.47 -0.65 6.88
N PHE A 151 -8.63 -0.38 7.45
CA PHE A 151 -9.37 0.86 7.16
C PHE A 151 -8.62 2.11 7.65
N CYS A 152 -7.95 2.04 8.81
CA CYS A 152 -7.05 3.13 9.24
C CYS A 152 -5.91 3.36 8.24
N ALA A 153 -5.31 2.29 7.69
CA ALA A 153 -4.31 2.41 6.63
C ALA A 153 -4.85 3.14 5.39
N VAL A 154 -6.08 2.81 4.96
CA VAL A 154 -6.75 3.49 3.84
C VAL A 154 -6.87 5.00 4.09
N LEU A 155 -7.29 5.40 5.29
CA LEU A 155 -7.43 6.82 5.63
C LEU A 155 -6.08 7.55 5.63
N VAL A 156 -5.04 6.92 6.18
CA VAL A 156 -3.67 7.47 6.21
C VAL A 156 -3.09 7.63 4.81
N ALA A 157 -3.33 6.67 3.91
CA ALA A 157 -2.86 6.72 2.53
C ALA A 157 -3.39 7.92 1.74
N VAL A 158 -4.55 8.46 2.10
CA VAL A 158 -5.08 9.70 1.52
C VAL A 158 -4.18 10.88 1.85
N GLY A 159 -3.73 11.01 3.10
CA GLY A 159 -2.78 12.05 3.52
C GLY A 159 -1.43 11.94 2.79
N TYR A 160 -0.95 10.70 2.63
CA TYR A 160 0.23 10.41 1.81
C TYR A 160 0.07 10.88 0.36
N SER A 161 -1.05 10.56 -0.28
CA SER A 161 -1.31 10.96 -1.68
C SER A 161 -1.20 12.46 -1.90
N ILE A 162 -1.67 13.26 -0.93
CA ILE A 162 -1.57 14.74 -0.97
C ILE A 162 -0.12 15.19 -0.86
N SER A 163 0.64 14.59 0.06
CA SER A 163 2.05 14.89 0.28
C SER A 163 2.91 14.51 -0.92
N LEU A 164 2.67 13.33 -1.49
CA LEU A 164 3.34 12.82 -2.69
C LEU A 164 3.07 13.73 -3.90
N ALA A 165 1.84 14.21 -4.08
CA ALA A 165 1.49 15.12 -5.16
C ALA A 165 2.29 16.44 -5.11
N LYS A 166 2.67 16.91 -3.92
CA LYS A 166 3.55 18.07 -3.76
C LYS A 166 5.00 17.72 -4.05
N LEU A 167 5.50 16.60 -3.51
CA LEU A 167 6.88 16.16 -3.68
C LEU A 167 7.23 15.85 -5.14
N THR A 168 6.32 15.22 -5.90
CA THR A 168 6.56 14.88 -7.31
C THR A 168 6.67 16.07 -8.25
N LYS A 169 6.29 17.27 -7.80
CA LYS A 169 6.52 18.54 -8.51
C LYS A 169 7.92 19.13 -8.24
N LEU A 170 8.58 18.68 -7.19
CA LEU A 170 9.83 19.25 -6.69
C LEU A 170 11.04 18.34 -6.91
N TYR A 171 10.83 17.02 -6.88
CA TYR A 171 11.88 16.02 -6.88
C TYR A 171 11.61 14.85 -7.81
N LYS A 172 12.67 14.17 -8.22
CA LYS A 172 12.58 12.94 -9.01
C LYS A 172 12.02 11.80 -8.16
N PRO A 173 11.28 10.85 -8.77
CA PRO A 173 10.68 9.72 -8.05
C PRO A 173 11.67 8.93 -7.18
N LEU A 174 12.87 8.66 -7.71
CA LEU A 174 13.93 7.93 -6.98
C LEU A 174 14.37 8.68 -5.71
N THR A 175 14.54 10.00 -5.79
CA THR A 175 14.90 10.85 -4.64
C THR A 175 13.80 10.82 -3.58
N ILE A 176 12.54 10.94 -4.02
CA ILE A 176 11.39 10.91 -3.11
C ILE A 176 11.38 9.59 -2.34
N THR A 177 11.42 8.45 -3.05
CA THR A 177 11.34 7.13 -2.44
C THR A 177 12.54 6.85 -1.52
N TRP A 178 13.75 7.24 -1.92
CA TRP A 178 14.96 7.09 -1.11
C TRP A 178 14.85 7.86 0.21
N VAL A 179 14.52 9.15 0.16
CA VAL A 179 14.41 9.98 1.37
C VAL A 179 13.28 9.50 2.27
N GLN A 180 12.15 9.06 1.71
CA GLN A 180 11.04 8.48 2.48
C GLN A 180 11.45 7.20 3.20
N ASN A 181 12.22 6.31 2.56
CA ASN A 181 12.73 5.11 3.22
C ASN A 181 13.65 5.46 4.38
N ILE A 182 14.58 6.45 4.22
CA ILE A 182 15.46 6.91 5.30
C ILE A 182 14.66 7.48 6.47
N VAL A 183 13.76 8.41 6.19
CA VAL A 183 12.96 9.07 7.25
C VAL A 183 12.03 8.06 7.92
N GLY A 184 11.41 7.17 7.14
CA GLY A 184 10.59 6.09 7.65
C GLY A 184 11.40 5.15 8.56
N MET A 185 12.60 4.75 8.14
CA MET A 185 13.50 3.94 8.97
C MET A 185 13.79 4.63 10.31
N ILE A 186 14.07 5.94 10.29
CA ILE A 186 14.31 6.73 11.52
C ILE A 186 13.08 6.71 12.44
N TYR A 187 11.87 6.84 11.90
CA TYR A 187 10.64 6.76 12.70
C TYR A 187 10.41 5.38 13.33
N PHE A 188 10.84 4.31 12.64
CA PHE A 188 10.70 2.94 13.16
C PHE A 188 11.74 2.58 14.21
N ILE A 189 12.90 3.26 14.29
CA ILE A 189 13.95 2.96 15.30
C ILE A 189 13.38 2.94 16.73
N PRO A 190 12.76 4.03 17.26
CA PRO A 190 12.27 4.03 18.62
C PRO A 190 11.16 2.99 18.84
N LEU A 191 10.28 2.82 17.86
CA LEU A 191 9.19 1.86 17.95
C LEU A 191 9.70 0.42 18.01
N THR A 192 10.72 0.10 17.20
CA THR A 192 11.35 -1.22 17.20
C THR A 192 12.08 -1.49 18.50
N ILE A 193 12.80 -0.52 19.05
CA ILE A 193 13.51 -0.67 20.35
C ILE A 193 12.51 -0.92 21.50
N ILE A 194 11.36 -0.24 21.49
CA ILE A 194 10.36 -0.34 22.57
C ILE A 194 9.52 -1.61 22.46
N MET A 195 9.13 -1.99 21.24
CA MET A 195 8.14 -3.05 21.02
C MET A 195 8.76 -4.42 20.72
N GLU A 196 10.03 -4.46 20.27
CA GLU A 196 10.66 -5.71 19.85
C GLU A 196 11.70 -6.16 20.86
N GLN A 197 11.43 -7.29 21.47
CA GLN A 197 12.47 -8.09 22.12
C GLN A 197 13.02 -9.02 21.04
N PHE A 198 14.16 -8.67 20.45
CA PHE A 198 14.84 -9.54 19.49
C PHE A 198 15.41 -10.74 20.24
N GLU A 199 14.63 -11.80 20.31
CA GLU A 199 15.11 -13.07 20.88
C GLU A 199 15.87 -13.88 19.83
N PRO A 200 16.86 -14.70 20.22
CA PRO A 200 17.54 -15.61 19.30
C PRO A 200 16.59 -16.55 18.55
N SER A 201 15.44 -16.88 19.13
CA SER A 201 14.36 -17.67 18.53
C SER A 201 13.80 -17.01 17.24
N ASN A 202 13.78 -15.69 17.15
CA ASN A 202 13.32 -14.95 15.96
C ASN A 202 14.22 -15.22 14.75
N PHE A 203 15.47 -15.61 14.96
CA PHE A 203 16.44 -15.89 13.90
C PHE A 203 16.62 -17.40 13.63
N ALA A 204 15.98 -18.27 14.41
CA ALA A 204 16.10 -19.73 14.24
C ALA A 204 15.64 -20.19 12.84
N ASN A 205 14.59 -19.56 12.28
CA ASN A 205 13.97 -19.91 11.01
C ASN A 205 14.22 -18.87 9.92
N VAL A 206 15.35 -18.18 9.96
CA VAL A 206 15.70 -17.13 9.00
C VAL A 206 15.54 -17.58 7.55
N GLY A 207 15.87 -18.84 7.24
CA GLY A 207 15.73 -19.40 5.90
C GLY A 207 14.31 -19.36 5.33
N GLU A 208 13.28 -19.37 6.17
CA GLU A 208 11.89 -19.36 5.73
C GLU A 208 11.39 -17.98 5.30
N TYR A 209 11.95 -16.91 5.88
CA TYR A 209 11.45 -15.55 5.65
C TYR A 209 12.45 -14.57 5.05
N ILE A 210 13.74 -14.93 4.93
CA ILE A 210 14.76 -13.99 4.43
C ILE A 210 14.50 -13.57 2.98
N VAL A 211 14.11 -14.51 2.11
CA VAL A 211 13.80 -14.19 0.71
C VAL A 211 12.58 -13.28 0.60
N PRO A 212 11.41 -13.60 1.21
CA PRO A 212 10.29 -12.68 1.29
C PRO A 212 10.66 -11.31 1.85
N LEU A 213 11.46 -11.24 2.92
CA LEU A 213 11.89 -9.99 3.54
C LEU A 213 12.76 -9.14 2.58
N VAL A 214 13.72 -9.75 1.89
CA VAL A 214 14.53 -9.06 0.87
C VAL A 214 13.67 -8.58 -0.29
N CYS A 215 12.72 -9.40 -0.75
CA CYS A 215 11.75 -8.99 -1.78
C CYS A 215 10.90 -7.80 -1.30
N LEU A 216 10.44 -7.77 -0.05
CA LEU A 216 9.73 -6.64 0.53
C LEU A 216 10.59 -5.37 0.56
N GLY A 217 11.87 -5.48 0.91
CA GLY A 217 12.79 -4.33 0.91
C GLY A 217 13.11 -3.85 -0.49
N VAL A 218 13.62 -4.73 -1.36
CA VAL A 218 14.13 -4.36 -2.68
C VAL A 218 12.98 -4.13 -3.67
N LEU A 219 12.12 -5.14 -3.87
CA LEU A 219 11.09 -5.05 -4.91
C LEU A 219 9.95 -4.14 -4.50
N CYS A 220 9.45 -4.27 -3.26
CA CYS A 220 8.27 -3.51 -2.85
C CYS A 220 8.62 -2.10 -2.38
N SER A 221 9.57 -1.94 -1.43
CA SER A 221 9.89 -0.63 -0.86
C SER A 221 10.82 0.21 -1.74
N ALA A 222 11.61 -0.40 -2.63
CA ALA A 222 12.45 0.37 -3.55
C ALA A 222 11.83 0.43 -4.95
N VAL A 223 11.74 -0.68 -5.65
CA VAL A 223 11.37 -0.69 -7.07
C VAL A 223 9.92 -0.26 -7.28
N ALA A 224 8.95 -0.90 -6.60
CA ALA A 224 7.53 -0.62 -6.81
C ALA A 224 7.16 0.82 -6.43
N TYR A 225 7.66 1.34 -5.29
CA TYR A 225 7.43 2.75 -4.92
C TYR A 225 8.03 3.73 -5.91
N SER A 226 9.19 3.43 -6.49
CA SER A 226 9.79 4.29 -7.53
C SER A 226 8.97 4.28 -8.82
N LEU A 227 8.54 3.09 -9.26
CA LEU A 227 7.65 2.93 -10.41
C LEU A 227 6.30 3.61 -10.18
N TRP A 228 5.76 3.50 -8.96
CA TRP A 228 4.55 4.18 -8.55
C TRP A 228 4.71 5.70 -8.57
N ALA A 229 5.73 6.24 -7.90
CA ALA A 229 6.01 7.67 -7.89
C ALA A 229 6.25 8.23 -9.30
N PHE A 230 6.92 7.46 -10.18
CA PHE A 230 7.07 7.80 -11.60
C PHE A 230 5.71 7.83 -12.32
N SER A 231 4.89 6.80 -12.16
CA SER A 231 3.55 6.75 -12.76
C SER A 231 2.69 7.92 -12.25
N PHE A 232 2.71 8.16 -10.94
CA PHE A 232 2.00 9.24 -10.26
C PHE A 232 2.43 10.63 -10.75
N SER A 233 3.73 10.88 -10.94
CA SER A 233 4.25 12.16 -11.44
C SER A 233 3.81 12.47 -12.88
N LYS A 234 3.58 11.43 -13.71
CA LYS A 234 3.19 11.59 -15.11
C LYS A 234 1.68 11.61 -15.34
N LEU A 235 0.93 10.84 -14.55
CA LEU A 235 -0.51 10.69 -14.71
C LEU A 235 -1.34 11.60 -13.78
N GLY A 236 -0.73 12.05 -12.69
CA GLY A 236 -1.43 12.71 -11.59
C GLY A 236 -2.16 11.71 -10.67
N ALA A 237 -2.55 12.17 -9.47
CA ALA A 237 -3.10 11.35 -8.40
C ALA A 237 -4.31 10.51 -8.83
N SER A 238 -5.31 11.14 -9.44
CA SER A 238 -6.56 10.47 -9.81
C SER A 238 -6.38 9.32 -10.80
N ARG A 239 -5.50 9.49 -11.81
CA ARG A 239 -5.28 8.46 -12.83
C ARG A 239 -4.31 7.36 -12.36
N ALA A 240 -3.32 7.72 -11.55
CA ALA A 240 -2.39 6.74 -11.01
C ALA A 240 -3.09 5.82 -10.01
N ASN A 241 -3.91 6.36 -9.11
CA ASN A 241 -4.62 5.57 -8.10
C ASN A 241 -5.56 4.49 -8.69
N VAL A 242 -5.97 4.63 -9.96
CA VAL A 242 -6.77 3.59 -10.66
C VAL A 242 -6.07 2.24 -10.67
N TYR A 243 -4.74 2.23 -10.80
CA TYR A 243 -3.99 0.97 -10.88
C TYR A 243 -4.03 0.17 -9.59
N SER A 244 -4.21 0.81 -8.42
CA SER A 244 -4.30 0.07 -7.15
C SER A 244 -5.46 -0.94 -7.11
N ASN A 245 -6.45 -0.79 -8.00
CA ASN A 245 -7.53 -1.75 -8.19
C ASN A 245 -7.04 -3.12 -8.68
N LEU A 246 -5.85 -3.16 -9.26
CA LEU A 246 -5.23 -4.40 -9.72
C LEU A 246 -4.56 -5.19 -8.58
N ILE A 247 -4.30 -4.55 -7.44
CA ILE A 247 -3.64 -5.20 -6.30
C ILE A 247 -4.43 -6.45 -5.86
N PRO A 248 -5.74 -6.39 -5.52
CA PRO A 248 -6.47 -7.57 -5.07
C PRO A 248 -6.59 -8.65 -6.15
N VAL A 249 -6.61 -8.26 -7.42
CA VAL A 249 -6.62 -9.22 -8.53
C VAL A 249 -5.32 -10.01 -8.56
N PHE A 250 -4.17 -9.32 -8.53
CA PHE A 250 -2.86 -9.99 -8.52
C PHE A 250 -2.64 -10.76 -7.22
N THR A 251 -3.02 -10.22 -6.06
CA THR A 251 -2.95 -10.95 -4.79
C THR A 251 -3.78 -12.23 -4.84
N GLY A 252 -5.00 -12.18 -5.38
CA GLY A 252 -5.85 -13.36 -5.55
C GLY A 252 -5.22 -14.42 -6.47
N ILE A 253 -4.72 -13.99 -7.64
CA ILE A 253 -4.06 -14.89 -8.60
C ILE A 253 -2.83 -15.56 -7.97
N PHE A 254 -1.95 -14.79 -7.33
CA PHE A 254 -0.74 -15.32 -6.72
C PHE A 254 -1.04 -16.18 -5.49
N SER A 255 -2.02 -15.80 -4.65
CA SER A 255 -2.45 -16.62 -3.51
C SER A 255 -2.96 -17.99 -3.97
N PHE A 256 -3.69 -18.05 -5.09
CA PHE A 256 -4.17 -19.28 -5.68
C PHE A 256 -3.02 -20.14 -6.26
N ILE A 257 -2.14 -19.51 -7.08
CA ILE A 257 -1.01 -20.22 -7.71
C ILE A 257 -0.05 -20.79 -6.66
N LEU A 258 0.20 -20.03 -5.58
CA LEU A 258 1.10 -20.45 -4.50
C LEU A 258 0.44 -21.35 -3.44
N GLY A 259 -0.85 -21.68 -3.60
CA GLY A 259 -1.58 -22.52 -2.65
C GLY A 259 -1.73 -21.94 -1.25
N ILE A 260 -1.67 -20.60 -1.12
CA ILE A 260 -1.71 -19.90 0.18
C ILE A 260 -3.13 -19.74 0.67
N GLU A 261 -4.05 -19.41 -0.24
CA GLU A 261 -5.46 -19.27 0.06
C GLU A 261 -6.33 -19.95 -1.01
N VAL A 262 -7.43 -20.56 -0.55
CA VAL A 262 -8.47 -21.05 -1.44
C VAL A 262 -9.34 -19.86 -1.88
N LEU A 263 -9.50 -19.71 -3.18
CA LEU A 263 -10.43 -18.76 -3.77
C LEU A 263 -11.87 -19.26 -3.62
N SER A 264 -12.50 -18.97 -2.49
CA SER A 264 -13.91 -19.25 -2.32
C SER A 264 -14.77 -18.37 -3.26
N THR A 265 -15.99 -18.79 -3.57
CA THR A 265 -16.93 -18.01 -4.38
C THR A 265 -17.13 -16.60 -3.82
N ASN A 266 -17.23 -16.45 -2.49
CA ASN A 266 -17.37 -15.14 -1.83
C ASN A 266 -16.15 -14.25 -2.07
N LYS A 267 -14.92 -14.78 -2.04
CA LYS A 267 -13.71 -14.02 -2.33
C LYS A 267 -13.68 -13.56 -3.78
N ILE A 268 -14.02 -14.42 -4.73
CA ILE A 268 -14.08 -14.06 -6.15
C ILE A 268 -15.14 -12.99 -6.40
N LEU A 269 -16.36 -13.18 -5.90
CA LEU A 269 -17.44 -12.21 -6.02
C LEU A 269 -17.06 -10.86 -5.39
N GLY A 270 -16.48 -10.88 -4.20
CA GLY A 270 -16.02 -9.68 -3.51
C GLY A 270 -14.94 -8.92 -4.29
N ILE A 271 -13.92 -9.61 -4.83
CA ILE A 271 -12.90 -8.99 -5.70
C ILE A 271 -13.56 -8.33 -6.92
N VAL A 272 -14.46 -9.05 -7.59
CA VAL A 272 -15.18 -8.51 -8.77
C VAL A 272 -15.99 -7.26 -8.39
N MET A 273 -16.73 -7.30 -7.28
CA MET A 273 -17.51 -6.16 -6.80
C MET A 273 -16.59 -4.97 -6.45
N VAL A 274 -15.47 -5.20 -5.77
CA VAL A 274 -14.49 -4.14 -5.47
C VAL A 274 -13.99 -3.50 -6.76
N VAL A 275 -13.55 -4.28 -7.73
CA VAL A 275 -13.03 -3.78 -9.02
C VAL A 275 -14.12 -3.04 -9.81
N VAL A 276 -15.32 -3.58 -9.88
CA VAL A 276 -16.47 -2.95 -10.58
C VAL A 276 -16.85 -1.63 -9.91
N GLY A 277 -16.94 -1.59 -8.58
CA GLY A 277 -17.22 -0.37 -7.82
C GLY A 277 -16.16 0.71 -8.06
N LEU A 278 -14.90 0.33 -8.13
CA LEU A 278 -13.79 1.23 -8.46
C LEU A 278 -13.89 1.79 -9.89
N ILE A 279 -14.28 0.96 -10.85
CA ILE A 279 -14.54 1.43 -12.23
C ILE A 279 -15.68 2.45 -12.23
N PHE A 280 -16.79 2.16 -11.56
CA PHE A 280 -17.92 3.11 -11.47
C PHE A 280 -17.51 4.43 -10.82
N ALA A 281 -16.76 4.41 -9.73
CA ALA A 281 -16.30 5.62 -9.07
C ALA A 281 -15.45 6.54 -9.98
N GLN A 282 -14.87 6.00 -11.04
CA GLN A 282 -14.00 6.73 -11.96
C GLN A 282 -14.71 7.19 -13.24
N LEU A 283 -15.93 6.74 -13.50
CA LEU A 283 -16.71 7.19 -14.61
C LEU A 283 -17.08 8.67 -14.43
N LYS A 284 -16.42 9.55 -15.16
CA LYS A 284 -16.79 10.97 -15.22
C LYS A 284 -18.14 11.09 -15.94
N LYS A 285 -19.08 11.78 -15.32
CA LYS A 285 -20.22 12.30 -16.05
C LYS A 285 -19.68 13.16 -17.20
N LYS A 286 -19.95 12.81 -18.47
CA LYS A 286 -19.71 13.71 -19.60
C LYS A 286 -20.42 15.01 -19.25
N GLU A 287 -19.68 16.10 -19.06
CA GLU A 287 -20.28 17.42 -19.03
C GLU A 287 -20.97 17.61 -20.39
N THR A 288 -22.28 17.60 -20.37
CA THR A 288 -23.09 18.07 -21.51
C THR A 288 -22.77 19.56 -21.59
N LYS A 289 -21.90 19.94 -22.53
CA LYS A 289 -21.75 21.35 -22.90
C LYS A 289 -23.13 21.85 -23.30
N ALA A 290 -23.75 22.66 -22.45
CA ALA A 290 -24.89 23.49 -22.78
C ALA A 290 -24.39 24.74 -23.52
#